data_bbfcb44e866c58bf2b96b24c1936ae89
#
_entry.id   bbfcb44e866c58bf2b96b24c1936ae89
#
_cell.length_a   1.000
_cell.length_b   1.000
_cell.length_c   1.000
_cell.angle_alpha   90.00
_cell.angle_beta   90.00
_cell.angle_gamma   90.00
#
_symmetry.space_group_name_H-M   'P 1'
#
loop_
_entity.id
_entity.type
_entity.pdbx_description
1 polymer ?
#
loop_
_entity_poly.entity_id
_entity_poly.type
_entity_poly.pdbx_seq_one_letter_code
_entity_poly.pdbx_strand_id
1 'polypeptide(L)'
;MLAYKSDIAKELKVPGFVAIDPSAYGVPSVGIGQGISGFGGNDPWITRNHTFQFMDNVSIIHGRHSIKFGGELRRDRYNQSGNQKATGEFTFNGQATFNPAARTSTGFAFAAYMLGELSQSAHAVAVANTMLRSTSYAGYIQDDWKITPRLTVNVGLRYENTRPWTDKYRGIMNALVFDPGVGPNGLLPASQTKLPLLSGRGRAISMRDWASTSPTE
;
A
#
# COMPACT_ATOMS: atom_id res chain seq x y z
N MET A 1 3.84 7.42 15.80
CA MET A 1 3.16 8.33 16.73
C MET A 1 2.07 9.02 15.92
N LEU A 2 0.81 9.00 16.33
CA LEU A 2 -0.24 9.72 15.63
C LEU A 2 -0.01 11.22 15.85
N ALA A 3 -0.03 12.00 14.77
CA ALA A 3 0.23 13.43 14.84
C ALA A 3 -0.91 14.19 15.55
N TYR A 4 -2.12 13.66 15.44
CA TYR A 4 -3.31 14.27 15.99
C TYR A 4 -4.08 13.27 16.87
N LYS A 5 -4.64 13.76 17.97
CA LYS A 5 -5.43 12.95 18.93
C LYS A 5 -6.93 13.03 18.67
N SER A 6 -7.36 13.98 17.86
CA SER A 6 -8.76 14.22 17.53
C SER A 6 -8.96 14.38 16.03
N ASP A 7 -10.18 14.17 15.57
CA ASP A 7 -10.60 14.41 14.20
C ASP A 7 -10.80 15.89 13.95
N ILE A 8 -9.77 16.55 13.42
CA ILE A 8 -9.78 17.97 13.12
C ILE A 8 -10.86 18.36 12.12
N ALA A 9 -11.12 17.53 11.12
CA ALA A 9 -12.16 17.79 10.12
C ALA A 9 -13.55 17.82 10.74
N LYS A 10 -13.81 16.94 11.70
CA LYS A 10 -15.05 16.93 12.48
C LYS A 10 -15.15 18.15 13.40
N GLU A 11 -14.07 18.54 14.06
CA GLU A 11 -14.03 19.75 14.90
C GLU A 11 -14.30 21.01 14.09
N LEU A 12 -13.75 21.10 12.89
CA LEU A 12 -13.98 22.19 11.94
C LEU A 12 -15.34 22.10 11.24
N LYS A 13 -16.12 21.04 11.49
CA LYS A 13 -17.43 20.81 10.88
C LYS A 13 -17.38 20.83 9.33
N VAL A 14 -16.33 20.25 8.75
CA VAL A 14 -16.20 20.15 7.29
C VAL A 14 -17.28 19.24 6.74
N PRO A 15 -18.20 19.72 5.88
CA PRO A 15 -19.32 18.93 5.42
C PRO A 15 -18.87 17.70 4.60
N GLY A 16 -19.50 16.55 4.84
CA GLY A 16 -19.24 15.33 4.08
C GLY A 16 -17.89 14.67 4.35
N PHE A 17 -17.14 15.18 5.32
CA PHE A 17 -15.82 14.69 5.67
C PHE A 17 -15.86 13.99 7.05
N VAL A 18 -15.60 12.71 7.06
CA VAL A 18 -15.47 11.91 8.29
C VAL A 18 -14.20 11.08 8.17
N ALA A 19 -13.28 11.23 9.12
CA ALA A 19 -12.10 10.37 9.16
C ALA A 19 -12.51 8.90 9.34
N ILE A 20 -11.99 8.04 8.51
CA ILE A 20 -12.35 6.62 8.46
C ILE A 20 -11.81 5.86 9.67
N ASP A 21 -10.67 6.31 10.19
CA ASP A 21 -9.92 5.66 11.25
C ASP A 21 -9.10 6.71 12.03
N PRO A 22 -8.82 6.52 13.32
CA PRO A 22 -7.94 7.42 14.05
C PRO A 22 -6.56 7.64 13.44
N SER A 23 -6.07 6.73 12.63
CA SER A 23 -4.82 6.91 11.87
C SER A 23 -4.93 7.94 10.76
N ALA A 24 -6.15 8.31 10.34
CA ALA A 24 -6.43 9.32 9.33
C ALA A 24 -6.72 10.72 9.93
N TYR A 25 -6.58 10.89 11.24
CA TYR A 25 -6.76 12.20 11.88
C TYR A 25 -5.66 13.15 11.42
N GLY A 26 -6.07 14.34 11.00
CA GLY A 26 -5.16 15.37 10.53
C GLY A 26 -5.89 16.58 9.96
N VAL A 27 -5.12 17.56 9.54
CA VAL A 27 -5.65 18.75 8.86
C VAL A 27 -5.78 18.41 7.37
N PRO A 28 -6.95 18.58 6.78
CA PRO A 28 -7.11 18.43 5.33
C PRO A 28 -6.13 19.31 4.54
N SER A 29 -5.67 18.80 3.40
CA SER A 29 -4.85 19.58 2.49
C SER A 29 -5.71 20.59 1.74
N VAL A 30 -5.29 21.83 1.71
CA VAL A 30 -5.92 22.91 0.96
C VAL A 30 -4.93 23.42 -0.08
N GLY A 31 -5.21 23.18 -1.35
CA GLY A 31 -4.45 23.69 -2.49
C GLY A 31 -5.16 24.91 -3.09
N ILE A 32 -4.45 26.02 -3.22
CA ILE A 32 -4.95 27.23 -3.87
C ILE A 32 -4.09 27.47 -5.11
N GLY A 33 -4.73 27.53 -6.26
CA GLY A 33 -4.05 27.73 -7.54
C GLY A 33 -3.38 29.11 -7.67
N GLN A 34 -2.83 29.36 -8.85
CA GLN A 34 -2.25 30.65 -9.25
C GLN A 34 -1.06 31.11 -8.37
N GLY A 35 -0.24 30.14 -7.90
CA GLY A 35 0.98 30.47 -7.16
C GLY A 35 0.77 30.82 -5.69
N ILE A 36 -0.46 30.70 -5.19
CA ILE A 36 -0.76 30.90 -3.76
C ILE A 36 -0.42 29.63 -3.01
N SER A 37 0.32 29.76 -1.92
CA SER A 37 0.68 28.61 -1.08
C SER A 37 -0.56 27.98 -0.46
N GLY A 38 -0.68 26.67 -0.64
CA GLY A 38 -1.64 25.86 0.10
C GLY A 38 -1.22 25.63 1.55
N PHE A 39 -2.05 24.97 2.32
CA PHE A 39 -1.78 24.61 3.71
C PHE A 39 -2.40 23.25 4.06
N GLY A 40 -2.06 22.74 5.23
CA GLY A 40 -2.51 21.43 5.68
C GLY A 40 -1.81 20.28 4.97
N GLY A 41 -2.47 19.13 4.93
CA GLY A 41 -2.00 17.97 4.20
C GLY A 41 -0.78 17.30 4.85
N ASN A 42 -1.03 16.45 5.82
CA ASN A 42 0.00 15.58 6.37
C ASN A 42 -0.61 14.19 6.52
N ASP A 43 -0.73 13.49 5.41
CA ASP A 43 -1.26 12.14 5.41
C ASP A 43 -0.38 11.23 6.27
N PRO A 44 -0.92 10.62 7.33
CA PRO A 44 -0.16 9.75 8.17
C PRO A 44 0.22 8.48 7.39
N TRP A 45 1.52 8.20 7.36
CA TRP A 45 2.09 7.06 6.69
C TRP A 45 3.05 6.36 7.62
N ILE A 46 2.69 5.16 8.05
CA ILE A 46 3.48 4.39 9.02
C ILE A 46 3.97 3.12 8.36
N THR A 47 5.29 2.98 8.27
CA THR A 47 5.93 1.76 7.76
C THR A 47 6.76 1.13 8.87
N ARG A 48 6.57 -0.17 9.08
CA ARG A 48 7.35 -0.97 10.04
C ARG A 48 7.84 -2.22 9.36
N ASN A 49 9.16 -2.33 9.22
CA ASN A 49 9.83 -3.46 8.61
C ASN A 49 10.55 -4.26 9.67
N HIS A 50 10.43 -5.57 9.61
CA HIS A 50 11.17 -6.49 10.45
C HIS A 50 11.74 -7.59 9.57
N THR A 51 13.03 -7.85 9.73
CA THR A 51 13.73 -8.99 9.12
C THR A 51 14.25 -9.88 10.22
N PHE A 52 13.92 -11.15 10.15
CA PHE A 52 14.48 -12.20 10.99
C PHE A 52 15.34 -13.07 10.10
N GLN A 53 16.61 -13.18 10.45
CA GLN A 53 17.59 -13.94 9.68
C GLN A 53 18.34 -14.89 10.61
N PHE A 54 18.36 -16.15 10.23
CA PHE A 54 19.13 -17.20 10.88
C PHE A 54 20.06 -17.77 9.83
N MET A 55 21.33 -17.77 10.14
CA MET A 55 22.39 -18.24 9.24
C MET A 55 23.42 -19.01 10.03
N ASP A 56 23.80 -20.17 9.52
CA ASP A 56 24.88 -20.96 10.08
C ASP A 56 25.77 -21.53 8.98
N ASN A 57 27.07 -21.59 9.26
CA ASN A 57 28.08 -22.09 8.34
C ASN A 57 29.07 -22.97 9.10
N VAL A 58 29.31 -24.15 8.56
CA VAL A 58 30.22 -25.12 9.12
C VAL A 58 31.35 -25.41 8.12
N SER A 59 32.58 -25.49 8.62
CA SER A 59 33.75 -25.88 7.83
C SER A 59 34.43 -27.07 8.48
N ILE A 60 34.68 -28.12 7.70
CA ILE A 60 35.33 -29.36 8.13
C ILE A 60 36.54 -29.61 7.25
N ILE A 61 37.69 -29.77 7.84
CA ILE A 61 38.92 -30.16 7.15
C ILE A 61 39.23 -31.59 7.49
N HIS A 62 39.24 -32.46 6.49
CA HIS A 62 39.58 -33.88 6.67
C HIS A 62 40.48 -34.36 5.52
N GLY A 63 41.73 -34.64 5.85
CA GLY A 63 42.74 -35.09 4.89
C GLY A 63 42.98 -34.07 3.76
N ARG A 64 42.54 -34.40 2.56
CA ARG A 64 42.68 -33.55 1.36
C ARG A 64 41.45 -32.76 1.04
N HIS A 65 40.40 -32.85 1.84
CA HIS A 65 39.11 -32.18 1.65
C HIS A 65 38.95 -31.04 2.64
N SER A 66 38.44 -29.92 2.14
CA SER A 66 37.99 -28.81 2.94
C SER A 66 36.54 -28.53 2.59
N ILE A 67 35.65 -29.16 3.33
CA ILE A 67 34.21 -29.13 3.09
C ILE A 67 33.62 -27.95 3.86
N LYS A 68 32.84 -27.12 3.16
CA LYS A 68 32.05 -26.01 3.75
C LYS A 68 30.60 -26.22 3.39
N PHE A 69 29.73 -26.12 4.35
CA PHE A 69 28.29 -26.12 4.12
C PHE A 69 27.59 -25.17 5.08
N GLY A 70 26.45 -24.68 4.64
CA GLY A 70 25.71 -23.74 5.45
C GLY A 70 24.29 -23.56 4.94
N GLY A 71 23.52 -22.85 5.74
CA GLY A 71 22.15 -22.53 5.40
C GLY A 71 21.72 -21.19 5.96
N GLU A 72 20.72 -20.63 5.33
CA GLU A 72 20.09 -19.37 5.71
C GLU A 72 18.59 -19.51 5.65
N LEU A 73 17.93 -19.02 6.69
CA LEU A 73 16.48 -18.80 6.74
C LEU A 73 16.24 -17.31 7.03
N ARG A 74 15.59 -16.63 6.10
CA ARG A 74 15.24 -15.23 6.25
C ARG A 74 13.74 -15.05 6.14
N ARG A 75 13.16 -14.31 7.07
CA ARG A 75 11.76 -13.93 7.07
C ARG A 75 11.60 -12.43 7.15
N ASP A 76 11.05 -11.86 6.10
CA ASP A 76 10.76 -10.44 5.99
C ASP A 76 9.28 -10.16 6.29
N ARG A 77 9.07 -9.10 7.06
CA ARG A 77 7.75 -8.58 7.40
C ARG A 77 7.72 -7.11 7.04
N TYR A 78 6.83 -6.74 6.16
CA TYR A 78 6.57 -5.37 5.77
C TYR A 78 5.16 -5.01 6.22
N ASN A 79 5.02 -4.06 7.12
CA ASN A 79 3.73 -3.57 7.57
C ASN A 79 3.65 -2.09 7.24
N GLN A 80 2.64 -1.72 6.50
CA GLN A 80 2.38 -0.35 6.12
C GLN A 80 0.94 -0.01 6.42
N SER A 81 0.72 1.14 7.04
CA SER A 81 -0.60 1.70 7.30
C SER A 81 -0.59 3.16 6.87
N GLY A 82 -1.58 3.56 6.13
CA GLY A 82 -1.76 4.92 5.64
C GLY A 82 -2.22 4.95 4.19
N ASN A 83 -2.86 6.04 3.83
CA ASN A 83 -3.32 6.31 2.48
C ASN A 83 -2.91 7.71 2.06
N GLN A 84 -2.75 7.89 0.76
CA GLN A 84 -2.75 9.22 0.18
C GLN A 84 -4.14 9.84 0.37
N LYS A 85 -4.17 11.14 0.72
CA LYS A 85 -5.41 11.90 0.94
C LYS A 85 -6.29 11.32 2.06
N ALA A 86 -5.67 10.67 3.05
CA ALA A 86 -6.37 10.14 4.20
C ALA A 86 -7.05 11.23 5.01
N THR A 87 -6.41 12.40 5.12
CA THR A 87 -6.92 13.59 5.80
C THR A 87 -7.83 14.46 4.91
N GLY A 88 -7.96 14.10 3.62
CA GLY A 88 -8.70 14.85 2.61
C GLY A 88 -7.88 15.94 1.90
N GLU A 89 -8.31 16.24 0.70
CA GLU A 89 -7.72 17.28 -0.13
C GLU A 89 -8.82 18.13 -0.76
N PHE A 90 -8.67 19.44 -0.67
CA PHE A 90 -9.54 20.42 -1.27
C PHE A 90 -8.72 21.33 -2.16
N THR A 91 -9.11 21.48 -3.41
CA THR A 91 -8.40 22.32 -4.38
C THR A 91 -9.32 23.43 -4.88
N PHE A 92 -8.78 24.63 -4.91
CA PHE A 92 -9.47 25.82 -5.41
C PHE A 92 -8.71 26.38 -6.61
N ASN A 93 -9.44 26.70 -7.65
CA ASN A 93 -8.90 27.38 -8.84
C ASN A 93 -9.80 28.54 -9.24
N GLY A 94 -9.39 29.31 -10.25
CA GLY A 94 -10.14 30.48 -10.69
C GLY A 94 -11.44 30.19 -11.46
N GLN A 95 -11.81 28.92 -11.67
CA GLN A 95 -12.95 28.56 -12.52
C GLN A 95 -14.31 29.08 -12.01
N ALA A 96 -14.50 29.07 -10.70
CA ALA A 96 -15.76 29.55 -10.11
C ALA A 96 -15.94 31.08 -10.18
N THR A 97 -14.83 31.80 -10.38
CA THR A 97 -14.82 33.29 -10.34
C THR A 97 -14.45 33.93 -11.67
N PHE A 98 -14.35 33.14 -12.77
CA PHE A 98 -14.01 33.69 -14.07
C PHE A 98 -15.21 34.38 -14.74
N ASN A 99 -14.90 35.35 -15.58
CA ASN A 99 -15.89 35.96 -16.49
C ASN A 99 -16.10 35.04 -17.71
N PRO A 100 -17.30 34.55 -18.00
CA PRO A 100 -17.56 33.68 -19.13
C PRO A 100 -17.10 34.25 -20.50
N ALA A 101 -17.06 35.56 -20.64
CA ALA A 101 -16.57 36.23 -21.84
C ALA A 101 -15.05 36.35 -21.95
N ALA A 102 -14.32 36.10 -20.85
CA ALA A 102 -12.86 36.24 -20.78
C ALA A 102 -12.24 35.17 -19.88
N ARG A 103 -12.48 33.90 -20.21
CA ARG A 103 -12.12 32.74 -19.39
C ARG A 103 -10.62 32.60 -19.11
N THR A 104 -9.78 32.97 -20.07
CA THR A 104 -8.32 32.76 -19.96
C THR A 104 -7.62 33.87 -19.18
N SER A 105 -8.24 35.01 -18.98
CA SER A 105 -7.63 36.19 -18.35
C SER A 105 -8.30 36.62 -17.05
N THR A 106 -9.36 35.93 -16.66
CA THR A 106 -10.12 36.25 -15.45
C THR A 106 -10.29 35.02 -14.56
N GLY A 107 -10.70 35.22 -13.33
CA GLY A 107 -10.87 34.20 -12.34
C GLY A 107 -9.68 34.17 -11.37
N PHE A 108 -9.98 34.12 -10.07
CA PHE A 108 -8.98 34.18 -9.04
C PHE A 108 -9.20 33.07 -8.01
N ALA A 109 -8.20 32.19 -7.86
CA ALA A 109 -8.30 31.00 -7.02
C ALA A 109 -8.55 31.34 -5.55
N PHE A 110 -7.97 32.41 -5.04
CA PHE A 110 -8.20 32.87 -3.67
C PHE A 110 -9.61 33.38 -3.45
N ALA A 111 -10.21 34.02 -4.45
CA ALA A 111 -11.62 34.42 -4.38
C ALA A 111 -12.54 33.18 -4.33
N ALA A 112 -12.25 32.15 -5.13
CA ALA A 112 -12.96 30.88 -5.06
C ALA A 112 -12.83 30.23 -3.67
N TYR A 113 -11.62 30.25 -3.09
CA TYR A 113 -11.39 29.79 -1.72
C TYR A 113 -12.23 30.56 -0.69
N MET A 114 -12.25 31.89 -0.76
CA MET A 114 -13.05 32.74 0.14
C MET A 114 -14.57 32.51 0.00
N LEU A 115 -15.02 32.13 -1.18
CA LEU A 115 -16.41 31.78 -1.46
C LEU A 115 -16.75 30.33 -1.09
N GLY A 116 -15.75 29.50 -0.80
CA GLY A 116 -15.95 28.06 -0.56
C GLY A 116 -16.22 27.25 -1.83
N GLU A 117 -15.94 27.78 -3.01
CA GLU A 117 -16.20 27.18 -4.30
C GLU A 117 -15.05 26.24 -4.70
N LEU A 118 -15.20 24.96 -4.39
CA LEU A 118 -14.23 23.91 -4.69
C LEU A 118 -14.15 23.61 -6.18
N SER A 119 -12.94 23.50 -6.71
CA SER A 119 -12.71 22.94 -8.03
C SER A 119 -12.58 21.42 -7.99
N GLN A 120 -12.03 20.89 -6.92
CA GLN A 120 -11.86 19.45 -6.70
C GLN A 120 -11.78 19.13 -5.22
N SER A 121 -12.36 18.00 -4.84
CA SER A 121 -12.11 17.37 -3.53
C SER A 121 -11.73 15.91 -3.70
N ALA A 122 -10.87 15.41 -2.84
CA ALA A 122 -10.49 14.01 -2.82
C ALA A 122 -10.35 13.53 -1.38
N HIS A 123 -10.79 12.32 -1.12
CA HIS A 123 -10.70 11.68 0.18
C HIS A 123 -10.54 10.18 0.02
N ALA A 124 -9.69 9.58 0.86
CA ALA A 124 -9.58 8.13 0.93
C ALA A 124 -10.83 7.53 1.57
N VAL A 125 -11.44 6.54 0.92
CA VAL A 125 -12.66 5.86 1.42
C VAL A 125 -12.37 4.67 2.33
N ALA A 126 -11.10 4.24 2.42
CA ALA A 126 -10.67 3.16 3.29
C ALA A 126 -9.19 3.32 3.67
N VAL A 127 -8.80 2.84 4.84
CA VAL A 127 -7.39 2.79 5.24
C VAL A 127 -6.73 1.57 4.62
N ALA A 128 -5.67 1.77 3.86
CA ALA A 128 -4.86 0.69 3.32
C ALA A 128 -3.88 0.19 4.39
N ASN A 129 -4.12 -1.02 4.88
CA ASN A 129 -3.23 -1.72 5.78
C ASN A 129 -2.60 -2.90 5.02
N THR A 130 -1.38 -2.70 4.56
CA THR A 130 -0.63 -3.73 3.83
C THR A 130 0.31 -4.46 4.78
N MET A 131 0.17 -5.78 4.88
CA MET A 131 0.99 -6.61 5.77
C MET A 131 1.66 -7.73 5.01
N LEU A 132 2.71 -7.39 4.28
CA LEU A 132 3.43 -8.33 3.42
C LEU A 132 4.37 -9.24 4.21
N ARG A 133 4.47 -10.45 3.75
CA ARG A 133 5.34 -11.50 4.28
C ARG A 133 6.07 -12.20 3.15
N SER A 134 7.38 -12.34 3.31
CA SER A 134 8.20 -13.17 2.44
C SER A 134 9.10 -14.07 3.29
N THR A 135 9.42 -15.22 2.78
CA THR A 135 10.38 -16.14 3.41
C THR A 135 11.32 -16.63 2.32
N SER A 136 12.59 -16.51 2.58
CA SER A 136 13.65 -17.07 1.74
C SER A 136 14.46 -18.07 2.54
N TYR A 137 14.91 -19.10 1.87
CA TYR A 137 15.84 -20.07 2.41
C TYR A 137 16.88 -20.41 1.36
N ALA A 138 18.10 -20.56 1.83
CA ALA A 138 19.23 -20.93 1.03
C ALA A 138 20.04 -22.00 1.75
N GLY A 139 20.71 -22.82 0.99
CA GLY A 139 21.67 -23.78 1.49
C GLY A 139 22.76 -24.02 0.47
N TYR A 140 23.94 -24.32 0.95
CA TYR A 140 25.06 -24.64 0.07
C TYR A 140 25.96 -25.69 0.69
N ILE A 141 26.67 -26.40 -0.17
CA ILE A 141 27.79 -27.28 0.15
C ILE A 141 28.89 -27.07 -0.87
N GLN A 142 30.12 -26.99 -0.40
CA GLN A 142 31.30 -26.81 -1.23
C GLN A 142 32.43 -27.68 -0.69
N ASP A 143 33.24 -28.26 -1.57
CA ASP A 143 34.45 -28.97 -1.22
C ASP A 143 35.64 -28.44 -2.04
N ASP A 144 36.70 -28.07 -1.35
CA ASP A 144 37.99 -27.75 -1.89
C ASP A 144 38.87 -29.00 -1.79
N TRP A 145 38.90 -29.82 -2.83
CA TRP A 145 39.62 -31.10 -2.82
C TRP A 145 41.01 -30.98 -3.44
N LYS A 146 42.03 -31.17 -2.62
CA LYS A 146 43.43 -31.23 -3.02
C LYS A 146 43.79 -32.60 -3.58
N ILE A 147 43.59 -32.83 -4.87
CA ILE A 147 43.87 -34.11 -5.53
C ILE A 147 45.37 -34.41 -5.49
N THR A 148 46.19 -33.41 -5.80
CA THR A 148 47.66 -33.48 -5.71
C THR A 148 48.21 -32.20 -5.08
N PRO A 149 49.51 -32.13 -4.70
CA PRO A 149 50.10 -30.88 -4.22
C PRO A 149 50.01 -29.69 -5.20
N ARG A 150 49.79 -29.98 -6.48
CA ARG A 150 49.70 -28.96 -7.54
C ARG A 150 48.33 -28.79 -8.15
N LEU A 151 47.33 -29.60 -7.73
CA LEU A 151 45.98 -29.58 -8.28
C LEU A 151 44.95 -29.58 -7.12
N THR A 152 44.18 -28.53 -7.09
CA THR A 152 42.99 -28.44 -6.22
C THR A 152 41.75 -28.29 -7.11
N VAL A 153 40.73 -29.07 -6.84
CA VAL A 153 39.43 -28.99 -7.52
C VAL A 153 38.40 -28.45 -6.53
N ASN A 154 37.68 -27.42 -6.91
CA ASN A 154 36.62 -26.82 -6.11
C ASN A 154 35.28 -27.19 -6.72
N VAL A 155 34.44 -27.86 -5.95
CA VAL A 155 33.09 -28.28 -6.35
C VAL A 155 32.10 -27.77 -5.32
N GLY A 156 31.01 -27.21 -5.77
CA GLY A 156 29.96 -26.73 -4.86
C GLY A 156 28.59 -26.71 -5.50
N LEU A 157 27.59 -26.79 -4.65
CA LEU A 157 26.19 -26.62 -5.00
C LEU A 157 25.56 -25.60 -4.06
N ARG A 158 24.78 -24.68 -4.62
CA ARG A 158 23.98 -23.71 -3.86
C ARG A 158 22.54 -23.78 -4.35
N TYR A 159 21.63 -23.83 -3.40
CA TYR A 159 20.20 -23.75 -3.67
C TYR A 159 19.62 -22.55 -2.93
N GLU A 160 18.85 -21.76 -3.62
CA GLU A 160 18.12 -20.61 -3.06
C GLU A 160 16.68 -20.63 -3.51
N ASN A 161 15.79 -20.33 -2.59
CA ASN A 161 14.37 -20.17 -2.88
C ASN A 161 13.82 -18.97 -2.11
N THR A 162 13.32 -17.99 -2.82
CA THR A 162 12.64 -16.84 -2.25
C THR A 162 11.16 -16.92 -2.62
N ARG A 163 10.33 -17.05 -1.62
CA ARG A 163 8.88 -17.05 -1.82
C ARG A 163 8.41 -15.63 -2.14
N PRO A 164 7.47 -15.47 -3.09
CA PRO A 164 6.89 -14.17 -3.39
C PRO A 164 6.23 -13.57 -2.15
N TRP A 165 6.16 -12.25 -2.12
CA TRP A 165 5.47 -11.52 -1.09
C TRP A 165 3.99 -11.89 -1.08
N THR A 166 3.48 -12.22 0.10
CA THR A 166 2.08 -12.53 0.32
C THR A 166 1.54 -11.63 1.43
N ASP A 167 0.30 -11.20 1.29
CA ASP A 167 -0.35 -10.47 2.37
C ASP A 167 -0.82 -11.43 3.47
N LYS A 168 -0.52 -11.05 4.71
CA LYS A 168 -0.89 -11.82 5.91
C LYS A 168 -2.41 -12.07 5.98
N TYR A 169 -3.21 -11.09 5.56
CA TYR A 169 -4.66 -11.13 5.66
C TYR A 169 -5.36 -11.24 4.31
N ARG A 170 -4.59 -11.45 3.23
CA ARG A 170 -5.11 -11.53 1.85
C ARG A 170 -5.89 -10.29 1.41
N GLY A 171 -5.54 -9.13 1.94
CA GLY A 171 -6.24 -7.85 1.72
C GLY A 171 -5.58 -6.92 0.70
N ILE A 172 -4.54 -7.36 -0.03
CA ILE A 172 -3.82 -6.51 -0.99
C ILE A 172 -4.71 -6.07 -2.16
N MET A 173 -5.66 -6.90 -2.53
CA MET A 173 -6.61 -6.63 -3.62
C MET A 173 -7.90 -6.08 -3.03
N ASN A 174 -7.91 -4.80 -2.72
CA ASN A 174 -9.14 -4.09 -2.39
C ASN A 174 -9.81 -3.63 -3.69
N ALA A 175 -10.74 -4.41 -4.18
CA ALA A 175 -11.69 -3.92 -5.17
C ALA A 175 -12.74 -3.08 -4.45
N LEU A 176 -13.08 -1.92 -5.01
CA LEU A 176 -14.30 -1.21 -4.63
C LEU A 176 -15.48 -1.93 -5.31
N VAL A 177 -16.40 -2.41 -4.51
CA VAL A 177 -17.63 -3.02 -5.01
C VAL A 177 -18.75 -2.02 -4.79
N PHE A 178 -19.48 -1.72 -5.86
CA PHE A 178 -20.66 -0.88 -5.78
C PHE A 178 -21.81 -1.72 -5.20
N ASP A 179 -22.28 -1.32 -4.03
CA ASP A 179 -23.47 -1.90 -3.39
C ASP A 179 -24.49 -0.78 -3.18
N PRO A 180 -25.56 -0.72 -3.98
CA PRO A 180 -26.60 0.32 -3.88
C PRO A 180 -27.34 0.30 -2.55
N GLY A 181 -27.25 -0.80 -1.77
CA GLY A 181 -27.86 -0.92 -0.45
C GLY A 181 -27.07 -0.24 0.68
N VAL A 182 -25.87 0.26 0.41
CA VAL A 182 -24.96 0.78 1.44
C VAL A 182 -24.69 2.27 1.23
N GLY A 183 -25.52 3.09 1.84
CA GLY A 183 -25.34 4.54 1.91
C GLY A 183 -25.39 5.27 0.56
N PRO A 184 -25.23 6.59 0.55
CA PRO A 184 -25.46 7.42 -0.63
C PRO A 184 -24.44 7.19 -1.76
N ASN A 185 -23.30 6.60 -1.49
CA ASN A 185 -22.24 6.34 -2.47
C ASN A 185 -22.14 4.88 -2.92
N GLY A 186 -22.83 3.95 -2.26
CA GLY A 186 -22.87 2.52 -2.63
C GLY A 186 -21.50 1.82 -2.73
N LEU A 187 -20.43 2.41 -2.17
CA LEU A 187 -19.07 1.89 -2.29
C LEU A 187 -18.64 1.24 -0.97
N LEU A 188 -18.35 -0.05 -1.03
CA LEU A 188 -17.74 -0.80 0.07
C LEU A 188 -16.32 -1.23 -0.31
N PRO A 189 -15.36 -1.12 0.62
CA PRO A 189 -14.09 -1.79 0.43
C PRO A 189 -14.29 -3.31 0.40
N ALA A 190 -13.54 -4.00 -0.46
CA ALA A 190 -13.67 -5.45 -0.64
C ALA A 190 -13.51 -6.27 0.66
N SER A 191 -12.83 -5.70 1.66
CA SER A 191 -12.71 -6.29 3.00
C SER A 191 -14.02 -6.33 3.78
N GLN A 192 -15.01 -5.52 3.43
CA GLN A 192 -16.32 -5.45 4.07
C GLN A 192 -17.42 -6.14 3.25
N THR A 193 -17.15 -6.43 1.98
CA THR A 193 -18.06 -7.24 1.19
C THR A 193 -17.96 -8.69 1.65
N LYS A 194 -19.06 -9.28 2.04
CA LYS A 194 -19.20 -10.73 2.23
C LYS A 194 -19.28 -11.43 0.86
N LEU A 195 -18.42 -11.00 -0.08
CA LEU A 195 -18.23 -11.83 -1.26
C LEU A 195 -17.75 -13.19 -0.79
N PRO A 196 -18.37 -14.30 -1.22
CA PRO A 196 -17.84 -15.61 -0.94
C PRO A 196 -16.40 -15.58 -1.44
N LEU A 197 -15.47 -15.48 -0.50
CA LEU A 197 -14.05 -15.65 -0.80
C LEU A 197 -13.99 -16.96 -1.54
N LEU A 198 -13.68 -16.91 -2.81
CA LEU A 198 -13.32 -18.10 -3.59
C LEU A 198 -12.15 -18.71 -2.83
N SER A 199 -12.50 -19.61 -1.93
CA SER A 199 -11.57 -20.33 -1.10
C SER A 199 -10.66 -21.12 -2.03
N GLY A 200 -9.41 -20.73 -2.05
CA GLY A 200 -8.34 -21.55 -2.56
C GLY A 200 -8.26 -21.68 -4.08
N ARG A 201 -7.21 -21.13 -4.61
CA ARG A 201 -6.67 -21.16 -5.97
C ARG A 201 -7.14 -19.98 -6.82
N GLY A 202 -6.23 -19.02 -6.97
CA GLY A 202 -6.39 -17.82 -7.77
C GLY A 202 -6.92 -18.05 -9.18
N ARG A 203 -8.21 -18.04 -9.31
CA ARG A 203 -8.88 -17.83 -10.58
C ARG A 203 -9.26 -16.37 -10.64
N ALA A 204 -8.64 -15.64 -11.56
CA ALA A 204 -9.12 -14.33 -11.95
C ALA A 204 -10.59 -14.52 -12.40
N ILE A 205 -11.50 -13.77 -11.78
CA ILE A 205 -12.89 -13.69 -12.24
C ILE A 205 -12.84 -13.02 -13.60
N SER A 206 -13.16 -13.76 -14.67
CA SER A 206 -13.28 -13.16 -15.98
C SER A 206 -14.57 -12.32 -16.03
N MET A 207 -14.59 -11.26 -16.85
CA MET A 207 -15.80 -10.44 -17.06
C MET A 207 -17.02 -11.28 -17.53
N ARG A 208 -16.81 -12.51 -17.99
CA ARG A 208 -17.88 -13.44 -18.37
C ARG A 208 -18.61 -14.03 -17.17
N ASP A 209 -17.92 -14.19 -16.03
CA ASP A 209 -18.55 -14.74 -14.82
C ASP A 209 -19.44 -13.69 -14.14
N TRP A 210 -19.20 -12.40 -14.40
CA TRP A 210 -20.02 -11.31 -13.89
C TRP A 210 -21.37 -11.19 -14.63
N ALA A 211 -21.40 -11.47 -15.94
CA ALA A 211 -22.61 -11.38 -16.75
C ALA A 211 -23.64 -12.48 -16.46
N SER A 212 -23.24 -13.59 -15.81
CA SER A 212 -24.12 -14.71 -15.48
C SER A 212 -24.81 -14.62 -14.12
N THR A 213 -24.50 -13.59 -13.32
CA THR A 213 -25.11 -13.38 -11.99
C THR A 213 -26.05 -12.19 -11.92
N SER A 214 -26.43 -11.59 -13.04
CA SER A 214 -27.53 -10.62 -13.09
C SER A 214 -28.83 -11.34 -12.78
N PRO A 215 -29.61 -10.94 -11.77
CA PRO A 215 -30.96 -11.47 -11.59
C PRO A 215 -31.78 -11.03 -12.81
N THR A 216 -32.29 -11.98 -13.55
CA THR A 216 -33.48 -11.78 -14.41
C THR A 216 -34.64 -11.39 -13.51
N GLU A 217 -35.31 -10.31 -13.87
CA GLU A 217 -36.53 -9.77 -13.29
C GLU A 217 -37.47 -10.82 -12.72
#